data_91e7dd53466aa3e5867612ba6dcd3ea8
#
_entry.id   91e7dd53466aa3e5867612ba6dcd3ea8
#
_cell.length_a   1.000
_cell.length_b   1.000
_cell.length_c   1.000
_cell.angle_alpha   90.00
_cell.angle_beta   90.00
_cell.angle_gamma   90.00
#
_symmetry.space_group_name_H-M   'P 1'
#
loop_
_entity.id
_entity.type
_entity.pdbx_description
1 polymer ?
#
loop_
_entity_poly.entity_id
_entity_poly.type
_entity_poly.pdbx_seq_one_letter_code
_entity_poly.pdbx_strand_id
1 'polypeptide(L)'
;MEENIFIEEQMNLSFNIMNDLRKRKELCDVVLCVGDLEIYAHKVVIASFSPYFYAMFTNDVVESRQNSITLKSMDSKSVELLIEFAYTARIRITEENVQYLLPVSCILQISPVKKACCDFLQSQLDPS
;
A
#
# COMPACT_ATOMS: atom_id res chain seq x y z
N MET A 1 32.76 -26.45 4.32
CA MET A 1 32.63 -25.06 4.77
C MET A 1 31.43 -24.40 4.06
N GLU A 2 30.60 -23.71 4.79
CA GLU A 2 29.45 -23.04 4.18
C GLU A 2 29.36 -21.58 4.64
N GLU A 3 28.76 -20.75 3.81
CA GLU A 3 28.53 -19.34 4.12
C GLU A 3 27.07 -19.00 3.88
N ASN A 4 26.50 -18.20 4.77
CA ASN A 4 25.18 -17.60 4.56
C ASN A 4 25.40 -16.20 4.03
N ILE A 5 24.93 -15.96 2.82
CA ILE A 5 25.11 -14.66 2.16
C ILE A 5 23.76 -13.97 2.04
N PHE A 6 23.70 -12.73 2.52
CA PHE A 6 22.48 -11.90 2.42
C PHE A 6 22.77 -10.72 1.49
N ILE A 7 21.98 -10.63 0.43
CA ILE A 7 22.12 -9.57 -0.58
C ILE A 7 20.84 -8.73 -0.55
N GLU A 8 20.87 -7.64 0.20
CA GLU A 8 19.71 -6.77 0.39
C GLU A 8 19.18 -6.18 -0.92
N GLU A 9 20.09 -5.86 -1.85
CA GLU A 9 19.73 -5.29 -3.14
C GLU A 9 18.79 -6.19 -3.93
N GLN A 10 18.83 -7.50 -3.69
CA GLN A 10 17.94 -8.42 -4.40
C GLN A 10 16.48 -8.18 -4.04
N MET A 11 16.19 -7.90 -2.78
CA MET A 11 14.81 -7.59 -2.37
C MET A 11 14.32 -6.30 -3.01
N ASN A 12 15.16 -5.27 -3.01
CA ASN A 12 14.82 -4.00 -3.63
C ASN A 12 14.57 -4.17 -5.13
N LEU A 13 15.43 -4.93 -5.80
CA LEU A 13 15.28 -5.20 -7.23
C LEU A 13 13.98 -5.94 -7.51
N SER A 14 13.67 -6.97 -6.73
CA SER A 14 12.45 -7.75 -6.93
C SER A 14 11.20 -6.89 -6.77
N PHE A 15 11.15 -6.04 -5.75
CA PHE A 15 10.00 -5.17 -5.54
C PHE A 15 9.90 -4.10 -6.62
N ASN A 16 11.01 -3.56 -7.10
CA ASN A 16 10.99 -2.61 -8.21
C ASN A 16 10.41 -3.26 -9.47
N ILE A 17 10.80 -4.50 -9.75
CA ILE A 17 10.27 -5.25 -10.89
C ILE A 17 8.78 -5.53 -10.70
N MET A 18 8.35 -5.93 -9.50
CA MET A 18 6.93 -6.16 -9.23
C MET A 18 6.11 -4.89 -9.41
N ASN A 19 6.67 -3.74 -9.04
CA ASN A 19 5.98 -2.46 -9.24
C ASN A 19 5.82 -2.15 -10.73
N ASP A 20 6.84 -2.43 -11.53
CA ASP A 20 6.76 -2.27 -12.99
C ASP A 20 5.74 -3.23 -13.58
N LEU A 21 5.70 -4.48 -13.11
CA LEU A 21 4.70 -5.46 -13.55
C LEU A 21 3.29 -4.96 -13.25
N ARG A 22 3.07 -4.43 -12.05
CA ARG A 22 1.78 -3.88 -11.66
C ARG A 22 1.33 -2.77 -12.61
N LYS A 23 2.25 -1.86 -12.92
CA LYS A 23 1.94 -0.72 -13.79
C LYS A 23 1.65 -1.15 -15.22
N ARG A 24 2.24 -2.25 -15.66
CA ARG A 24 1.96 -2.83 -16.98
C ARG A 24 0.80 -3.82 -16.95
N LYS A 25 0.13 -3.97 -15.80
CA LYS A 25 -1.00 -4.89 -15.60
C LYS A 25 -0.62 -6.35 -15.84
N GLU A 26 0.63 -6.69 -15.53
CA GLU A 26 1.14 -8.04 -15.71
C GLU A 26 1.11 -8.80 -14.39
N LEU A 27 0.64 -10.04 -14.44
CA LEU A 27 0.53 -10.95 -13.30
C LEU A 27 -0.32 -10.41 -12.16
N CYS A 28 -1.13 -9.38 -12.40
CA CYS A 28 -2.03 -8.82 -11.40
C CYS A 28 -3.26 -9.71 -11.24
N ASP A 29 -3.67 -9.92 -10.00
CA ASP A 29 -4.85 -10.72 -9.68
C ASP A 29 -5.92 -9.92 -8.93
N VAL A 30 -5.74 -8.61 -8.82
CA VAL A 30 -6.74 -7.73 -8.22
C VAL A 30 -6.67 -6.33 -8.84
N VAL A 31 -7.83 -5.71 -8.96
CA VAL A 31 -7.97 -4.32 -9.36
C VAL A 31 -8.73 -3.61 -8.25
N LEU A 32 -8.15 -2.58 -7.68
CA LEU A 32 -8.80 -1.78 -6.65
C LEU A 32 -9.49 -0.60 -7.33
N CYS A 33 -10.80 -0.54 -7.21
CA CYS A 33 -11.60 0.54 -7.80
C CYS A 33 -11.91 1.56 -6.71
N VAL A 34 -11.35 2.75 -6.84
CA VAL A 34 -11.49 3.81 -5.84
C VAL A 34 -11.86 5.10 -6.57
N GLY A 35 -13.13 5.53 -6.42
CA GLY A 35 -13.61 6.64 -7.23
C GLY A 35 -13.46 6.30 -8.71
N ASP A 36 -12.79 7.19 -9.44
CA ASP A 36 -12.55 6.98 -10.87
C ASP A 36 -11.25 6.25 -11.18
N LEU A 37 -10.47 5.88 -10.14
CA LEU A 37 -9.20 5.20 -10.34
C LEU A 37 -9.36 3.70 -10.29
N GLU A 38 -8.61 3.01 -11.16
CA GLU A 38 -8.43 1.57 -11.13
C GLU A 38 -6.97 1.30 -10.86
N ILE A 39 -6.66 0.68 -9.73
CA ILE A 39 -5.29 0.42 -9.31
C ILE A 39 -5.05 -1.08 -9.39
N TYR A 40 -4.20 -1.49 -10.33
CA TYR A 40 -3.84 -2.89 -10.50
C TYR A 40 -2.77 -3.28 -9.49
N ALA A 41 -2.91 -4.47 -8.90
CA ALA A 41 -1.99 -4.92 -7.87
C ALA A 41 -1.94 -6.44 -7.80
N HIS A 42 -1.06 -6.94 -6.94
CA HIS A 42 -0.92 -8.37 -6.67
C HIS A 42 -1.39 -8.60 -5.24
N LYS A 43 -2.38 -9.48 -5.08
CA LYS A 43 -2.99 -9.73 -3.77
C LYS A 43 -1.94 -10.04 -2.69
N VAL A 44 -0.95 -10.87 -3.04
CA VAL A 44 0.06 -11.27 -2.07
C VAL A 44 0.87 -10.08 -1.56
N VAL A 45 1.16 -9.12 -2.44
CA VAL A 45 1.94 -7.93 -2.04
C VAL A 45 1.14 -7.05 -1.10
N ILE A 46 -0.10 -6.70 -1.48
CA ILE A 46 -0.88 -5.79 -0.63
C ILE A 46 -1.38 -6.46 0.64
N ALA A 47 -1.59 -7.77 0.64
CA ALA A 47 -1.94 -8.51 1.85
C ALA A 47 -0.76 -8.57 2.82
N SER A 48 0.46 -8.56 2.31
CA SER A 48 1.65 -8.67 3.15
C SER A 48 1.95 -7.38 3.93
N PHE A 49 1.41 -6.23 3.48
CA PHE A 49 1.66 -4.97 4.18
C PHE A 49 0.43 -4.38 4.86
N SER A 50 -0.77 -4.89 4.55
CA SER A 50 -2.03 -4.35 5.09
C SER A 50 -2.87 -5.46 5.71
N PRO A 51 -3.04 -5.45 7.04
CA PRO A 51 -3.94 -6.41 7.69
C PRO A 51 -5.36 -6.36 7.16
N TYR A 52 -5.81 -5.19 6.71
CA TYR A 52 -7.13 -5.04 6.11
C TYR A 52 -7.25 -5.90 4.85
N PHE A 53 -6.28 -5.81 3.94
CA PHE A 53 -6.29 -6.60 2.72
C PHE A 53 -6.01 -8.08 3.00
N TYR A 54 -5.14 -8.37 3.95
CA TYR A 54 -4.89 -9.75 4.35
C TYR A 54 -6.19 -10.42 4.78
N ALA A 55 -6.96 -9.78 5.66
CA ALA A 55 -8.23 -10.33 6.12
C ALA A 55 -9.22 -10.51 4.97
N MET A 56 -9.27 -9.53 4.07
CA MET A 56 -10.19 -9.57 2.94
C MET A 56 -9.91 -10.74 2.00
N PHE A 57 -8.62 -11.03 1.74
CA PHE A 57 -8.24 -12.02 0.74
C PHE A 57 -8.06 -13.43 1.31
N THR A 58 -8.04 -13.60 2.63
CA THR A 58 -7.77 -14.90 3.26
C THR A 58 -8.94 -15.52 3.97
N ASN A 59 -10.09 -14.82 4.09
CA ASN A 59 -11.26 -15.42 4.70
C ASN A 59 -12.19 -15.98 3.61
N ASP A 60 -13.27 -16.68 4.05
CA ASP A 60 -14.18 -17.38 3.14
C ASP A 60 -15.31 -16.49 2.62
N VAL A 61 -15.09 -15.18 2.53
CA VAL A 61 -16.09 -14.27 1.99
C VAL A 61 -15.92 -14.12 0.48
N VAL A 62 -16.93 -13.56 -0.16
CA VAL A 62 -16.96 -13.41 -1.62
C VAL A 62 -15.77 -12.59 -2.11
N GLU A 63 -15.37 -11.55 -1.35
CA GLU A 63 -14.28 -10.66 -1.73
C GLU A 63 -12.96 -11.39 -1.93
N SER A 64 -12.73 -12.51 -1.21
CA SER A 64 -11.48 -13.25 -1.35
C SER A 64 -11.32 -13.87 -2.74
N ARG A 65 -12.42 -14.05 -3.46
CA ARG A 65 -12.43 -14.69 -4.80
C ARG A 65 -12.57 -13.67 -5.93
N GLN A 66 -12.85 -12.40 -5.59
CA GLN A 66 -13.06 -11.37 -6.61
C GLN A 66 -11.74 -10.83 -7.11
N ASN A 67 -11.70 -10.53 -8.40
CA ASN A 67 -10.55 -9.87 -9.02
C ASN A 67 -10.69 -8.36 -9.00
N SER A 68 -11.88 -7.84 -8.72
CA SER A 68 -12.17 -6.41 -8.69
C SER A 68 -12.81 -6.06 -7.35
N ILE A 69 -12.21 -5.13 -6.63
CA ILE A 69 -12.67 -4.73 -5.30
C ILE A 69 -12.93 -3.24 -5.32
N THR A 70 -14.13 -2.84 -4.90
CA THR A 70 -14.48 -1.42 -4.79
C THR A 70 -14.22 -0.95 -3.36
N LEU A 71 -13.40 0.07 -3.21
CA LEU A 71 -13.12 0.70 -1.92
C LEU A 71 -13.94 1.97 -1.82
N LYS A 72 -14.93 1.95 -0.95
CA LYS A 72 -15.85 3.07 -0.80
C LYS A 72 -15.39 4.03 0.30
N SER A 73 -15.67 5.32 0.10
CA SER A 73 -15.41 6.35 1.11
C SER A 73 -13.93 6.50 1.46
N MET A 74 -13.06 6.26 0.48
CA MET A 74 -11.62 6.46 0.62
C MET A 74 -11.14 7.44 -0.43
N ASP A 75 -10.15 8.26 -0.05
CA ASP A 75 -9.53 9.18 -0.99
C ASP A 75 -8.68 8.39 -1.98
N SER A 76 -8.99 8.52 -3.28
CA SER A 76 -8.36 7.70 -4.32
C SER A 76 -6.85 7.94 -4.43
N LYS A 77 -6.42 9.20 -4.31
CA LYS A 77 -4.99 9.52 -4.37
C LYS A 77 -4.23 8.94 -3.19
N SER A 78 -4.86 8.93 -2.00
CA SER A 78 -4.24 8.33 -0.81
C SER A 78 -4.09 6.83 -0.96
N VAL A 79 -5.11 6.16 -1.50
CA VAL A 79 -5.01 4.72 -1.77
C VAL A 79 -3.87 4.45 -2.75
N GLU A 80 -3.79 5.24 -3.82
CA GLU A 80 -2.73 5.08 -4.82
C GLU A 80 -1.33 5.24 -4.20
N LEU A 81 -1.15 6.25 -3.35
CA LEU A 81 0.12 6.46 -2.63
C LEU A 81 0.46 5.28 -1.72
N LEU A 82 -0.53 4.72 -1.04
CA LEU A 82 -0.30 3.61 -0.13
C LEU A 82 0.03 2.33 -0.89
N ILE A 83 -0.61 2.09 -2.03
CA ILE A 83 -0.26 0.93 -2.85
C ILE A 83 1.15 1.10 -3.41
N GLU A 84 1.52 2.29 -3.88
CA GLU A 84 2.90 2.56 -4.30
C GLU A 84 3.88 2.31 -3.17
N PHE A 85 3.53 2.70 -1.94
CA PHE A 85 4.36 2.43 -0.76
C PHE A 85 4.57 0.93 -0.54
N ALA A 86 3.55 0.11 -0.79
CA ALA A 86 3.67 -1.34 -0.64
C ALA A 86 4.78 -1.90 -1.52
N TYR A 87 5.01 -1.32 -2.69
CA TYR A 87 6.00 -1.80 -3.65
C TYR A 87 7.35 -1.10 -3.52
N THR A 88 7.39 0.11 -2.98
CA THR A 88 8.62 0.93 -2.99
C THR A 88 9.15 1.24 -1.60
N ALA A 89 8.33 1.07 -0.56
CA ALA A 89 8.63 1.48 0.82
C ALA A 89 8.88 2.99 0.93
N ARG A 90 8.40 3.77 -0.04
CA ARG A 90 8.56 5.22 -0.07
C ARG A 90 7.21 5.90 -0.18
N ILE A 91 7.04 6.97 0.58
CA ILE A 91 5.82 7.77 0.52
C ILE A 91 6.16 9.22 0.84
N ARG A 92 5.54 10.13 0.10
CA ARG A 92 5.71 11.56 0.33
C ARG A 92 4.50 12.09 1.08
N ILE A 93 4.74 12.62 2.28
CA ILE A 93 3.70 13.21 3.11
C ILE A 93 3.85 14.72 3.04
N THR A 94 2.76 15.41 2.71
CA THR A 94 2.74 16.87 2.56
C THR A 94 1.62 17.45 3.41
N GLU A 95 1.67 18.78 3.60
CA GLU A 95 0.60 19.50 4.29
C GLU A 95 -0.75 19.30 3.57
N GLU A 96 -0.69 19.20 2.24
CA GLU A 96 -1.91 19.07 1.44
C GLU A 96 -2.49 17.66 1.50
N ASN A 97 -1.66 16.62 1.58
CA ASN A 97 -2.17 15.25 1.49
C ASN A 97 -2.37 14.56 2.83
N VAL A 98 -1.75 15.05 3.91
CA VAL A 98 -1.76 14.33 5.19
C VAL A 98 -3.17 14.16 5.75
N GLN A 99 -4.05 15.14 5.56
CA GLN A 99 -5.42 15.07 6.07
C GLN A 99 -6.25 13.99 5.39
N TYR A 100 -5.89 13.62 4.16
CA TYR A 100 -6.56 12.55 3.43
C TYR A 100 -5.86 11.20 3.62
N LEU A 101 -4.55 11.24 3.72
CA LEU A 101 -3.71 10.05 3.83
C LEU A 101 -3.87 9.37 5.19
N LEU A 102 -3.92 10.14 6.27
CA LEU A 102 -4.03 9.58 7.61
C LEU A 102 -5.28 8.71 7.80
N PRO A 103 -6.50 9.20 7.46
CA PRO A 103 -7.69 8.35 7.61
C PRO A 103 -7.60 7.05 6.81
N VAL A 104 -7.09 7.08 5.59
CA VAL A 104 -7.00 5.88 4.76
C VAL A 104 -5.97 4.92 5.33
N SER A 105 -4.83 5.43 5.83
CA SER A 105 -3.83 4.58 6.47
C SER A 105 -4.37 3.91 7.73
N CYS A 106 -5.30 4.57 8.44
CA CYS A 106 -5.98 3.97 9.59
C CYS A 106 -6.92 2.84 9.15
N ILE A 107 -7.72 3.08 8.12
CA ILE A 107 -8.68 2.08 7.63
C ILE A 107 -7.93 0.84 7.12
N LEU A 108 -6.89 1.04 6.31
CA LEU A 108 -6.12 -0.05 5.73
C LEU A 108 -5.11 -0.64 6.72
N GLN A 109 -5.01 -0.06 7.92
CA GLN A 109 -4.15 -0.54 9.01
C GLN A 109 -2.68 -0.59 8.61
N ILE A 110 -2.21 0.47 7.98
CA ILE A 110 -0.81 0.59 7.56
C ILE A 110 -0.08 1.40 8.60
N SER A 111 0.38 0.73 9.65
CA SER A 111 0.95 1.36 10.85
C SER A 111 2.15 2.27 10.56
N PRO A 112 3.11 1.90 9.72
CA PRO A 112 4.25 2.80 9.47
C PRO A 112 3.83 4.14 8.88
N VAL A 113 2.84 4.15 7.98
CA VAL A 113 2.37 5.40 7.36
C VAL A 113 1.51 6.18 8.34
N LYS A 114 0.67 5.49 9.10
CA LYS A 114 -0.13 6.13 10.14
C LYS A 114 0.78 6.87 11.12
N LYS A 115 1.83 6.20 11.59
CA LYS A 115 2.79 6.80 12.50
C LYS A 115 3.48 8.00 11.86
N ALA A 116 3.93 7.85 10.62
CA ALA A 116 4.60 8.93 9.90
C ALA A 116 3.70 10.15 9.72
N CYS A 117 2.40 9.94 9.45
CA CYS A 117 1.44 11.03 9.35
C CYS A 117 1.26 11.74 10.69
N CYS A 118 1.17 10.97 11.78
CA CYS A 118 1.04 11.56 13.12
C CYS A 118 2.28 12.35 13.49
N ASP A 119 3.46 11.83 13.21
CA ASP A 119 4.73 12.53 13.47
C ASP A 119 4.82 13.82 12.65
N PHE A 120 4.38 13.77 11.40
CA PHE A 120 4.35 14.95 10.53
C PHE A 120 3.44 16.03 11.11
N LEU A 121 2.22 15.65 11.52
CA LEU A 121 1.27 16.60 12.11
C LEU A 121 1.80 17.17 13.42
N GLN A 122 2.46 16.35 14.24
CA GLN A 122 3.04 16.81 15.49
C GLN A 122 4.13 17.86 15.23
N SER A 123 4.95 17.65 14.20
CA SER A 123 5.99 18.61 13.84
C SER A 123 5.41 19.94 13.34
N GLN A 124 4.21 19.90 12.74
CA GLN A 124 3.52 21.12 12.31
C GLN A 124 2.99 21.91 13.50
N LEU A 125 2.60 21.22 14.58
CA LEU A 125 2.07 21.87 15.77
C LEU A 125 3.16 22.40 16.72
N ASP A 126 4.39 21.90 16.56
CA ASP A 126 5.52 22.26 17.41
C ASP A 126 6.59 22.93 16.55
N PRO A 127 6.52 24.26 16.40
CA PRO A 127 7.37 24.99 15.47
C PRO A 127 8.82 25.23 15.94
N SER A 128 9.21 24.75 17.10
CA SER A 128 10.55 24.98 17.63
C SER A 128 11.68 24.32 16.84
#